data_54bd67a58a0346acbeea3ad8ae676aaf
#
_entry.id   54bd67a58a0346acbeea3ad8ae676aaf
#
_cell.length_a   1.000
_cell.length_b   1.000
_cell.length_c   1.000
_cell.angle_alpha   90.00
_cell.angle_beta   90.00
_cell.angle_gamma   90.00
#
_symmetry.space_group_name_H-M   'P 1'
#
loop_
_entity.id
_entity.type
_entity.pdbx_description
1 polymer ?
#
loop_
_entity_poly.entity_id
_entity_poly.type
_entity_poly.pdbx_seq_one_letter_code
_entity_poly.pdbx_strand_id
1 'polypeptide(L)'
;MKIVGHKGGGSSVPENSRTGLEHALSLGLDAVEIDVWPTADRKFVLFHDADIARLTGHAGWTMHLTSDQLRTLEIGSRVSTEYTGERILLFEEALDMLAGKADLFLEVKRTRHELDRYTWVEERLSQILHECNALAWTTVTSFDHRSLLNLHEASHDVRIGMLYAGEWLSLQQEIDALEPVALLPHWAQTTPTLVKDAHSRGIAIYPWVVNDNEWMQEFSRMGVDGIITDRPEALIQLRQATARPIDKTESEGSHD
;
A
#
# COMPACT_ATOMS: atom_id res chain seq x y z
N MET A 1 7.12 10.21 -10.72
CA MET A 1 5.99 9.86 -9.82
C MET A 1 5.67 8.38 -10.01
N LYS A 2 5.70 7.58 -8.91
CA LYS A 2 5.37 6.15 -8.92
C LYS A 2 3.85 5.94 -8.96
N ILE A 3 3.42 4.86 -9.60
CA ILE A 3 2.04 4.38 -9.58
C ILE A 3 1.97 3.19 -8.63
N VAL A 4 1.18 3.35 -7.55
CA VAL A 4 1.03 2.33 -6.51
C VAL A 4 -0.38 1.76 -6.57
N GLY A 5 -0.51 0.46 -6.86
CA GLY A 5 -1.80 -0.23 -6.86
C GLY A 5 -2.27 -0.47 -5.44
N HIS A 6 -3.41 0.12 -5.05
CA HIS A 6 -4.03 -0.07 -3.73
C HIS A 6 -4.56 -1.49 -3.61
N LYS A 7 -4.29 -2.15 -2.48
CA LYS A 7 -4.66 -3.56 -2.20
C LYS A 7 -4.21 -4.53 -3.31
N GLY A 8 -3.04 -4.28 -3.88
CA GLY A 8 -2.50 -5.03 -5.01
C GLY A 8 -2.81 -4.37 -6.35
N GLY A 9 -3.84 -4.81 -7.07
CA GLY A 9 -4.13 -4.40 -8.44
C GLY A 9 -5.15 -3.27 -8.61
N GLY A 10 -5.64 -2.65 -7.52
CA GLY A 10 -6.75 -1.70 -7.55
C GLY A 10 -8.12 -2.36 -7.53
N SER A 11 -9.20 -1.61 -7.88
CA SER A 11 -10.59 -2.07 -7.69
C SER A 11 -11.16 -2.93 -8.81
N SER A 12 -10.44 -3.15 -9.90
CA SER A 12 -10.88 -3.97 -11.04
C SER A 12 -10.73 -5.48 -10.81
N VAL A 13 -9.99 -5.87 -9.79
CA VAL A 13 -9.65 -7.26 -9.42
C VAL A 13 -9.86 -7.49 -7.93
N PRO A 14 -9.88 -8.75 -7.45
CA PRO A 14 -9.98 -9.03 -6.02
C PRO A 14 -8.84 -8.38 -5.22
N GLU A 15 -9.21 -7.67 -4.15
CA GLU A 15 -8.26 -7.01 -3.26
C GLU A 15 -7.39 -8.02 -2.51
N ASN A 16 -6.12 -7.67 -2.24
CA ASN A 16 -5.20 -8.45 -1.43
C ASN A 16 -5.11 -9.94 -1.85
N SER A 17 -5.06 -10.19 -3.16
CA SER A 17 -5.15 -11.53 -3.74
C SER A 17 -4.04 -11.83 -4.73
N ARG A 18 -3.87 -13.11 -5.09
CA ARG A 18 -2.95 -13.53 -6.14
C ARG A 18 -3.29 -12.86 -7.47
N THR A 19 -4.56 -12.91 -7.87
CA THR A 19 -5.06 -12.28 -9.10
C THR A 19 -4.79 -10.76 -9.09
N GLY A 20 -4.99 -10.09 -7.94
CA GLY A 20 -4.69 -8.66 -7.80
C GLY A 20 -3.22 -8.35 -8.02
N LEU A 21 -2.31 -9.13 -7.42
CA LEU A 21 -0.86 -8.95 -7.60
C LEU A 21 -0.42 -9.27 -9.04
N GLU A 22 -0.93 -10.33 -9.65
CA GLU A 22 -0.66 -10.68 -11.06
C GLU A 22 -1.13 -9.57 -12.00
N HIS A 23 -2.29 -8.98 -11.74
CA HIS A 23 -2.80 -7.82 -12.49
C HIS A 23 -1.85 -6.62 -12.36
N ALA A 24 -1.46 -6.24 -11.14
CA ALA A 24 -0.51 -5.15 -10.91
C ALA A 24 0.81 -5.35 -11.67
N LEU A 25 1.36 -6.56 -11.63
CA LEU A 25 2.58 -6.91 -12.36
C LEU A 25 2.39 -6.86 -13.88
N SER A 26 1.22 -7.29 -14.38
CA SER A 26 0.89 -7.21 -15.82
C SER A 26 0.79 -5.78 -16.34
N LEU A 27 0.33 -4.86 -15.51
CA LEU A 27 0.29 -3.42 -15.79
C LEU A 27 1.67 -2.74 -15.69
N GLY A 28 2.68 -3.42 -15.14
CA GLY A 28 4.00 -2.85 -14.88
C GLY A 28 3.96 -1.71 -13.85
N LEU A 29 3.18 -1.88 -12.77
CA LEU A 29 3.12 -0.88 -11.69
C LEU A 29 4.48 -0.76 -11.02
N ASP A 30 4.82 0.47 -10.59
CA ASP A 30 6.08 0.76 -9.91
C ASP A 30 6.11 0.17 -8.50
N ALA A 31 4.94 0.09 -7.85
CA ALA A 31 4.76 -0.50 -6.54
C ALA A 31 3.32 -1.01 -6.34
N VAL A 32 3.14 -1.85 -5.33
CA VAL A 32 1.83 -2.24 -4.81
C VAL A 32 1.72 -1.90 -3.33
N GLU A 33 0.53 -1.61 -2.88
CA GLU A 33 0.19 -1.56 -1.47
C GLU A 33 -0.68 -2.78 -1.15
N ILE A 34 -0.40 -3.46 -0.03
CA ILE A 34 -1.18 -4.58 0.48
C ILE A 34 -1.32 -4.52 1.99
N ASP A 35 -2.40 -5.12 2.48
CA ASP A 35 -2.71 -5.20 3.90
C ASP A 35 -2.40 -6.59 4.45
N VAL A 36 -1.82 -6.66 5.66
CA VAL A 36 -1.60 -7.94 6.34
C VAL A 36 -2.16 -7.96 7.75
N TRP A 37 -2.76 -9.09 8.10
CA TRP A 37 -3.18 -9.42 9.46
C TRP A 37 -2.37 -10.59 10.03
N PRO A 38 -2.00 -10.54 11.33
CA PRO A 38 -1.47 -11.70 12.02
C PRO A 38 -2.56 -12.77 12.21
N THR A 39 -2.17 -14.03 12.19
CA THR A 39 -3.05 -15.19 12.40
C THR A 39 -2.82 -15.83 13.75
N ALA A 40 -3.72 -16.73 14.18
CA ALA A 40 -3.61 -17.44 15.45
C ALA A 40 -2.36 -18.35 15.54
N ASP A 41 -1.84 -18.81 14.41
CA ASP A 41 -0.63 -19.65 14.28
C ASP A 41 0.63 -18.86 13.95
N ARG A 42 0.64 -17.53 14.22
CA ARG A 42 1.79 -16.62 14.07
C ARG A 42 2.33 -16.51 12.64
N LYS A 43 1.43 -16.54 11.66
CA LYS A 43 1.73 -16.18 10.28
C LYS A 43 1.02 -14.87 9.93
N PHE A 44 1.21 -14.40 8.68
CA PHE A 44 0.50 -13.25 8.15
C PHE A 44 -0.26 -13.66 6.88
N VAL A 45 -1.47 -13.14 6.75
CA VAL A 45 -2.30 -13.30 5.55
C VAL A 45 -2.64 -11.94 4.97
N LEU A 46 -2.78 -11.89 3.65
CA LEU A 46 -3.26 -10.69 2.97
C LEU A 46 -4.76 -10.57 3.19
N PHE A 47 -5.17 -9.53 3.90
CA PHE A 47 -6.58 -9.21 4.14
C PHE A 47 -6.71 -7.79 4.67
N HIS A 48 -7.77 -7.06 4.28
CA HIS A 48 -7.95 -5.68 4.75
C HIS A 48 -8.68 -5.59 6.08
N ASP A 49 -9.82 -6.28 6.22
CA ASP A 49 -10.70 -6.15 7.37
C ASP A 49 -10.25 -7.08 8.52
N ALA A 50 -10.53 -6.66 9.76
CA ALA A 50 -10.39 -7.55 10.91
C ALA A 50 -11.42 -8.68 10.88
N ASP A 51 -12.66 -8.37 10.46
CA ASP A 51 -13.76 -9.31 10.27
C ASP A 51 -13.74 -9.88 8.83
N ILE A 52 -13.80 -11.22 8.71
CA ILE A 52 -13.69 -11.88 7.40
C ILE A 52 -15.02 -11.91 6.61
N ALA A 53 -16.13 -11.44 7.18
CA ALA A 53 -17.49 -11.65 6.61
C ALA A 53 -17.69 -10.96 5.25
N ARG A 54 -17.13 -9.76 5.05
CA ARG A 54 -17.33 -8.99 3.82
C ARG A 54 -16.91 -9.74 2.57
N LEU A 55 -15.72 -10.33 2.57
CA LEU A 55 -15.20 -11.03 1.40
C LEU A 55 -15.52 -12.54 1.38
N THR A 56 -15.62 -13.18 2.55
CA THR A 56 -15.78 -14.63 2.61
C THR A 56 -17.22 -15.08 2.82
N GLY A 57 -18.09 -14.22 3.39
CA GLY A 57 -19.43 -14.59 3.83
C GLY A 57 -19.50 -15.37 5.12
N HIS A 58 -18.37 -15.64 5.76
CA HIS A 58 -18.26 -16.33 7.03
C HIS A 58 -18.03 -15.35 8.16
N ALA A 59 -18.64 -15.59 9.32
CA ALA A 59 -18.34 -14.79 10.52
C ALA A 59 -17.01 -15.23 11.13
N GLY A 60 -16.22 -14.26 11.61
CA GLY A 60 -14.97 -14.53 12.30
C GLY A 60 -13.97 -13.38 12.19
N TRP A 61 -12.91 -13.50 12.95
CA TRP A 61 -11.82 -12.50 12.98
C TRP A 61 -10.55 -13.13 12.45
N THR A 62 -9.87 -12.44 11.54
CA THR A 62 -8.65 -12.89 10.87
C THR A 62 -7.63 -13.42 11.88
N MET A 63 -7.41 -12.67 12.96
CA MET A 63 -6.44 -12.98 14.00
C MET A 63 -6.83 -14.17 14.92
N HIS A 64 -8.09 -14.62 14.89
CA HIS A 64 -8.55 -15.75 15.71
C HIS A 64 -8.50 -17.10 14.96
N LEU A 65 -8.21 -17.08 13.66
CA LEU A 65 -8.12 -18.25 12.81
C LEU A 65 -6.67 -18.55 12.46
N THR A 66 -6.37 -19.83 12.22
CA THR A 66 -5.07 -20.21 11.69
C THR A 66 -4.98 -19.87 10.20
N SER A 67 -3.77 -19.72 9.70
CA SER A 67 -3.52 -19.49 8.28
C SER A 67 -4.14 -20.58 7.40
N ASP A 68 -4.08 -21.85 7.83
CA ASP A 68 -4.67 -22.97 7.11
C ASP A 68 -6.21 -22.87 7.02
N GLN A 69 -6.87 -22.42 8.12
CA GLN A 69 -8.32 -22.17 8.10
C GLN A 69 -8.68 -21.02 7.15
N LEU A 70 -7.94 -19.90 7.22
CA LEU A 70 -8.19 -18.74 6.36
C LEU A 70 -8.00 -19.07 4.88
N ARG A 71 -6.98 -19.82 4.52
CA ARG A 71 -6.69 -20.23 3.13
C ARG A 71 -7.74 -21.19 2.52
N THR A 72 -8.61 -21.79 3.31
CA THR A 72 -9.76 -22.53 2.78
C THR A 72 -10.88 -21.63 2.27
N LEU A 73 -10.89 -20.36 2.70
CA LEU A 73 -11.95 -19.41 2.39
C LEU A 73 -11.75 -18.80 1.00
N GLU A 74 -12.84 -18.67 0.30
CA GLU A 74 -12.91 -18.08 -1.04
C GLU A 74 -13.29 -16.60 -0.92
N ILE A 75 -12.62 -15.73 -1.68
CA ILE A 75 -12.75 -14.27 -1.63
C ILE A 75 -13.12 -13.64 -2.99
N GLY A 76 -12.98 -14.35 -4.09
CA GLY A 76 -13.10 -13.78 -5.44
C GLY A 76 -14.53 -13.68 -5.95
N SER A 77 -15.39 -14.66 -5.69
CA SER A 77 -16.77 -14.72 -6.23
C SER A 77 -17.65 -13.53 -5.80
N ARG A 78 -17.31 -12.88 -4.68
CA ARG A 78 -18.00 -11.67 -4.22
C ARG A 78 -17.61 -10.41 -5.00
N VAL A 79 -16.48 -10.44 -5.70
CA VAL A 79 -16.07 -9.37 -6.62
C VAL A 79 -16.70 -9.64 -8.00
N SER A 80 -16.46 -10.83 -8.55
CA SER A 80 -17.04 -11.31 -9.81
C SER A 80 -16.99 -12.83 -9.87
N THR A 81 -17.96 -13.45 -10.58
CA THR A 81 -17.92 -14.89 -10.85
C THR A 81 -16.69 -15.35 -11.63
N GLU A 82 -16.03 -14.44 -12.34
CA GLU A 82 -14.76 -14.66 -13.04
C GLU A 82 -13.65 -15.08 -12.08
N TYR A 83 -13.67 -14.55 -10.85
CA TYR A 83 -12.64 -14.80 -9.83
C TYR A 83 -13.02 -15.92 -8.85
N THR A 84 -14.01 -16.74 -9.21
CA THR A 84 -14.41 -17.89 -8.38
C THR A 84 -13.22 -18.83 -8.14
N GLY A 85 -12.97 -19.14 -6.87
CA GLY A 85 -11.84 -19.98 -6.45
C GLY A 85 -10.62 -19.19 -5.95
N GLU A 86 -10.60 -17.84 -6.06
CA GLU A 86 -9.57 -17.02 -5.45
C GLU A 86 -9.60 -17.17 -3.92
N ARG A 87 -8.42 -17.32 -3.32
CA ARG A 87 -8.28 -17.61 -1.89
C ARG A 87 -7.37 -16.62 -1.20
N ILE A 88 -7.49 -16.54 0.13
CA ILE A 88 -6.63 -15.73 0.96
C ILE A 88 -5.17 -16.19 0.82
N LEU A 89 -4.30 -15.24 0.51
CA LEU A 89 -2.89 -15.44 0.25
C LEU A 89 -2.05 -15.28 1.52
N LEU A 90 -1.00 -16.07 1.69
CA LEU A 90 0.02 -15.83 2.72
C LEU A 90 0.93 -14.68 2.32
N PHE A 91 1.46 -13.95 3.31
CA PHE A 91 2.36 -12.84 3.06
C PHE A 91 3.64 -13.28 2.35
N GLU A 92 4.24 -14.38 2.75
CA GLU A 92 5.45 -14.92 2.12
C GLU A 92 5.22 -15.27 0.64
N GLU A 93 4.02 -15.75 0.28
CA GLU A 93 3.67 -16.02 -1.14
C GLU A 93 3.60 -14.70 -1.95
N ALA A 94 3.09 -13.62 -1.34
CA ALA A 94 3.08 -12.31 -1.98
C ALA A 94 4.50 -11.75 -2.18
N LEU A 95 5.37 -11.91 -1.19
CA LEU A 95 6.78 -11.52 -1.31
C LEU A 95 7.47 -12.24 -2.46
N ASP A 96 7.26 -13.56 -2.61
CA ASP A 96 7.82 -14.34 -3.72
C ASP A 96 7.32 -13.85 -5.09
N MET A 97 6.06 -13.45 -5.18
CA MET A 97 5.47 -12.92 -6.42
C MET A 97 6.08 -11.57 -6.82
N LEU A 98 6.34 -10.69 -5.84
CA LEU A 98 6.78 -9.30 -6.05
C LEU A 98 8.29 -9.16 -6.18
N ALA A 99 9.08 -10.11 -5.66
CA ALA A 99 10.54 -10.04 -5.63
C ALA A 99 11.16 -9.67 -6.98
N GLY A 100 11.88 -8.55 -7.02
CA GLY A 100 12.56 -8.04 -8.20
C GLY A 100 11.63 -7.48 -9.30
N LYS A 101 10.32 -7.30 -9.02
CA LYS A 101 9.34 -6.86 -10.01
C LYS A 101 8.64 -5.55 -9.66
N ALA A 102 8.34 -5.32 -8.38
CA ALA A 102 7.70 -4.11 -7.90
C ALA A 102 8.09 -3.82 -6.45
N ASP A 103 8.08 -2.55 -6.04
CA ASP A 103 8.21 -2.15 -4.64
C ASP A 103 6.92 -2.48 -3.88
N LEU A 104 7.03 -2.60 -2.54
CA LEU A 104 5.93 -2.93 -1.66
C LEU A 104 5.72 -1.87 -0.58
N PHE A 105 4.50 -1.35 -0.47
CA PHE A 105 3.99 -0.70 0.72
C PHE A 105 3.14 -1.72 1.49
N LEU A 106 3.61 -2.13 2.67
CA LEU A 106 3.01 -3.18 3.48
C LEU A 106 2.26 -2.56 4.66
N GLU A 107 0.93 -2.50 4.61
CA GLU A 107 0.15 -2.05 5.76
C GLU A 107 -0.03 -3.17 6.79
N VAL A 108 0.54 -2.96 7.98
CA VAL A 108 0.34 -3.88 9.11
C VAL A 108 -0.91 -3.47 9.87
N LYS A 109 -1.94 -4.31 9.79
CA LYS A 109 -3.20 -4.11 10.49
C LYS A 109 -3.11 -4.59 11.94
N ARG A 110 -3.65 -3.79 12.85
CA ARG A 110 -3.75 -4.14 14.27
C ARG A 110 -5.04 -3.65 14.89
N THR A 111 -5.48 -4.33 15.95
CA THR A 111 -6.52 -3.82 16.84
C THR A 111 -5.94 -3.50 18.20
N ARG A 112 -6.27 -2.34 18.77
CA ARG A 112 -5.81 -1.92 20.10
C ARG A 112 -6.31 -2.84 21.22
N HIS A 113 -7.40 -3.56 21.01
CA HIS A 113 -8.03 -4.43 22.01
C HIS A 113 -7.24 -5.71 22.31
N GLU A 114 -6.26 -6.07 21.48
CA GLU A 114 -5.51 -7.33 21.62
C GLU A 114 -3.99 -7.13 21.55
N LEU A 115 -3.49 -5.92 21.78
CA LEU A 115 -2.05 -5.59 21.68
C LEU A 115 -1.18 -6.53 22.53
N ASP A 116 -1.60 -6.85 23.76
CA ASP A 116 -0.84 -7.74 24.66
C ASP A 116 -0.74 -9.18 24.13
N ARG A 117 -1.63 -9.57 23.23
CA ARG A 117 -1.68 -10.92 22.66
C ARG A 117 -0.75 -11.11 21.48
N TYR A 118 -0.39 -10.02 20.82
CA TYR A 118 0.34 -10.01 19.55
C TYR A 118 1.67 -9.24 19.63
N THR A 119 2.33 -9.30 20.77
CA THR A 119 3.65 -8.67 21.01
C THR A 119 4.77 -9.21 20.13
N TRP A 120 4.53 -10.34 19.45
CA TRP A 120 5.45 -11.00 18.54
C TRP A 120 5.40 -10.48 17.10
N VAL A 121 4.40 -9.64 16.77
CA VAL A 121 4.09 -9.26 15.36
C VAL A 121 5.26 -8.54 14.72
N GLU A 122 5.80 -7.52 15.38
CA GLU A 122 6.86 -6.70 14.83
C GLU A 122 8.16 -7.48 14.63
N GLU A 123 8.53 -8.30 15.63
CA GLU A 123 9.71 -9.16 15.54
C GLU A 123 9.56 -10.20 14.41
N ARG A 124 8.42 -10.88 14.34
CA ARG A 124 8.18 -11.89 13.29
C ARG A 124 8.13 -11.26 11.89
N LEU A 125 7.51 -10.08 11.78
CA LEU A 125 7.48 -9.35 10.50
C LEU A 125 8.89 -9.01 10.02
N SER A 126 9.72 -8.44 10.90
CA SER A 126 11.12 -8.14 10.60
C SER A 126 11.87 -9.40 10.16
N GLN A 127 11.71 -10.52 10.87
CA GLN A 127 12.33 -11.81 10.51
C GLN A 127 11.93 -12.25 9.09
N ILE A 128 10.64 -12.20 8.74
CA ILE A 128 10.17 -12.58 7.39
C ILE A 128 10.80 -11.70 6.32
N LEU A 129 10.85 -10.38 6.54
CA LEU A 129 11.46 -9.45 5.58
C LEU A 129 12.96 -9.75 5.35
N HIS A 130 13.68 -10.14 6.39
CA HIS A 130 15.07 -10.58 6.28
C HIS A 130 15.18 -11.93 5.55
N GLU A 131 14.41 -12.94 5.97
CA GLU A 131 14.41 -14.30 5.40
C GLU A 131 14.09 -14.27 3.88
N CYS A 132 13.18 -13.39 3.47
CA CYS A 132 12.78 -13.22 2.05
C CYS A 132 13.63 -12.20 1.28
N ASN A 133 14.68 -11.60 1.89
CA ASN A 133 15.48 -10.52 1.29
C ASN A 133 14.61 -9.35 0.78
N ALA A 134 13.57 -8.99 1.52
CA ALA A 134 12.57 -8.02 1.10
C ALA A 134 12.78 -6.59 1.63
N LEU A 135 13.73 -6.36 2.54
CA LEU A 135 13.97 -5.06 3.19
C LEU A 135 14.21 -3.91 2.20
N ALA A 136 14.97 -4.14 1.15
CA ALA A 136 15.38 -3.08 0.23
C ALA A 136 14.22 -2.50 -0.60
N TRP A 137 13.16 -3.28 -0.83
CA TRP A 137 12.03 -2.91 -1.68
C TRP A 137 10.68 -2.90 -0.95
N THR A 138 10.67 -3.14 0.38
CA THR A 138 9.47 -3.02 1.22
C THR A 138 9.54 -1.79 2.11
N THR A 139 8.45 -1.04 2.18
CA THR A 139 8.21 0.01 3.19
C THR A 139 7.03 -0.43 4.03
N VAL A 140 7.26 -0.67 5.33
CA VAL A 140 6.21 -1.07 6.27
C VAL A 140 5.43 0.14 6.72
N THR A 141 4.12 0.08 6.62
CA THR A 141 3.20 1.17 6.96
C THR A 141 2.15 0.72 7.97
N SER A 142 1.63 1.63 8.74
CA SER A 142 0.50 1.38 9.65
C SER A 142 -0.14 2.68 10.10
N PHE A 143 -1.43 2.64 10.43
CA PHE A 143 -2.10 3.69 11.21
C PHE A 143 -1.75 3.61 12.71
N ASP A 144 -1.26 2.47 13.19
CA ASP A 144 -0.74 2.32 14.55
C ASP A 144 0.75 2.69 14.59
N HIS A 145 1.03 3.99 14.77
CA HIS A 145 2.40 4.49 14.83
C HIS A 145 3.20 3.95 16.03
N ARG A 146 2.52 3.45 17.08
CA ARG A 146 3.19 2.74 18.16
C ARG A 146 3.77 1.40 17.67
N SER A 147 3.04 0.68 16.82
CA SER A 147 3.54 -0.54 16.18
C SER A 147 4.75 -0.25 15.27
N LEU A 148 4.71 0.86 14.52
CA LEU A 148 5.86 1.28 13.72
C LEU A 148 7.09 1.60 14.58
N LEU A 149 6.89 2.26 15.73
CA LEU A 149 7.97 2.55 16.66
C LEU A 149 8.58 1.26 17.24
N ASN A 150 7.74 0.32 17.67
CA ASN A 150 8.20 -0.98 18.17
C ASN A 150 8.99 -1.75 17.08
N LEU A 151 8.53 -1.68 15.83
CA LEU A 151 9.23 -2.28 14.70
C LEU A 151 10.59 -1.61 14.45
N HIS A 152 10.64 -0.29 14.49
CA HIS A 152 11.88 0.48 14.31
C HIS A 152 12.89 0.18 15.42
N GLU A 153 12.43 0.09 16.67
CA GLU A 153 13.27 -0.30 17.82
C GLU A 153 13.79 -1.75 17.71
N ALA A 154 12.97 -2.66 17.15
CA ALA A 154 13.34 -4.06 16.96
C ALA A 154 14.31 -4.26 15.76
N SER A 155 14.22 -3.41 14.74
CA SER A 155 14.98 -3.56 13.50
C SER A 155 15.11 -2.22 12.76
N HIS A 156 16.23 -1.54 12.95
CA HIS A 156 16.48 -0.21 12.36
C HIS A 156 16.66 -0.22 10.82
N ASP A 157 16.83 -1.38 10.20
CA ASP A 157 16.97 -1.53 8.76
C ASP A 157 15.63 -1.71 8.03
N VAL A 158 14.52 -1.87 8.76
CA VAL A 158 13.18 -1.85 8.19
C VAL A 158 12.79 -0.42 7.82
N ARG A 159 12.41 -0.22 6.57
CA ARG A 159 11.95 1.08 6.08
C ARG A 159 10.53 1.36 6.57
N ILE A 160 10.33 2.48 7.23
CA ILE A 160 9.05 2.90 7.82
C ILE A 160 8.36 3.93 6.93
N GLY A 161 7.05 3.75 6.70
CA GLY A 161 6.15 4.73 6.10
C GLY A 161 5.03 5.09 7.09
N MET A 162 4.82 6.37 7.33
CA MET A 162 3.76 6.84 8.23
C MET A 162 2.45 7.00 7.47
N LEU A 163 1.49 6.10 7.75
CA LEU A 163 0.13 6.15 7.20
C LEU A 163 -0.79 6.93 8.16
N TYR A 164 -1.47 7.96 7.66
CA TYR A 164 -2.33 8.77 8.52
C TYR A 164 -3.49 9.45 7.79
N ALA A 165 -4.55 9.76 8.56
CA ALA A 165 -5.68 10.58 8.14
C ALA A 165 -5.99 11.61 9.23
N GLY A 166 -6.36 12.82 8.82
CA GLY A 166 -6.63 13.94 9.72
C GLY A 166 -5.42 14.85 9.99
N GLU A 167 -5.67 15.99 10.66
CA GLU A 167 -4.62 16.92 11.06
C GLU A 167 -4.04 16.51 12.43
N TRP A 168 -2.72 16.52 12.53
CA TRP A 168 -1.99 16.10 13.72
C TRP A 168 -1.22 17.29 14.29
N LEU A 169 -1.49 17.62 15.53
CA LEU A 169 -0.78 18.69 16.24
C LEU A 169 0.70 18.35 16.52
N SER A 170 1.04 17.07 16.51
CA SER A 170 2.37 16.56 16.86
C SER A 170 3.05 15.75 15.75
N LEU A 171 2.62 15.88 14.49
CA LEU A 171 3.20 15.13 13.36
C LEU A 171 4.72 15.21 13.31
N GLN A 172 5.29 16.38 13.63
CA GLN A 172 6.73 16.57 13.69
C GLN A 172 7.43 15.67 14.73
N GLN A 173 6.84 15.51 15.91
CA GLN A 173 7.41 14.66 16.97
C GLN A 173 7.40 13.18 16.56
N GLU A 174 6.38 12.75 15.83
CA GLU A 174 6.29 11.38 15.34
C GLU A 174 7.27 11.12 14.20
N ILE A 175 7.43 12.09 13.28
CA ILE A 175 8.47 12.02 12.24
C ILE A 175 9.86 11.91 12.88
N ASP A 176 10.15 12.71 13.90
CA ASP A 176 11.45 12.70 14.57
C ASP A 176 11.70 11.39 15.36
N ALA A 177 10.64 10.73 15.83
CA ALA A 177 10.74 9.45 16.55
C ALA A 177 10.83 8.22 15.64
N LEU A 178 10.18 8.27 14.47
CA LEU A 178 10.07 7.14 13.55
C LEU A 178 11.09 7.18 12.41
N GLU A 179 11.67 8.34 12.14
CA GLU A 179 12.60 8.57 11.01
C GLU A 179 12.09 7.96 9.69
N PRO A 180 10.81 8.24 9.29
CA PRO A 180 10.20 7.54 8.19
C PRO A 180 10.85 7.90 6.85
N VAL A 181 10.92 6.93 5.95
CA VAL A 181 11.34 7.16 4.56
C VAL A 181 10.22 7.72 3.69
N ALA A 182 8.97 7.58 4.13
CA ALA A 182 7.78 8.05 3.41
C ALA A 182 6.67 8.49 4.36
N LEU A 183 5.94 9.54 3.96
CA LEU A 183 4.65 9.91 4.53
C LEU A 183 3.53 9.49 3.57
N LEU A 184 2.50 8.85 4.11
CA LEU A 184 1.33 8.41 3.37
C LEU A 184 0.08 9.11 3.93
N PRO A 185 -0.13 10.40 3.61
CA PRO A 185 -1.30 11.15 4.03
C PRO A 185 -2.56 10.70 3.27
N HIS A 186 -3.72 10.75 3.93
CA HIS A 186 -4.97 10.77 3.19
C HIS A 186 -4.95 11.95 2.18
N TRP A 187 -5.46 11.77 0.98
CA TRP A 187 -5.35 12.74 -0.10
C TRP A 187 -5.81 14.16 0.30
N ALA A 188 -6.85 14.28 1.14
CA ALA A 188 -7.38 15.57 1.59
C ALA A 188 -6.42 16.37 2.50
N GLN A 189 -5.40 15.75 3.08
CA GLN A 189 -4.35 16.38 3.89
C GLN A 189 -3.08 16.69 3.08
N THR A 190 -3.03 16.29 1.81
CA THR A 190 -1.84 16.52 0.97
C THR A 190 -1.85 17.93 0.42
N THR A 191 -0.91 18.75 0.89
CA THR A 191 -0.78 20.16 0.51
C THR A 191 0.61 20.45 -0.08
N PRO A 192 0.77 21.50 -0.89
CA PRO A 192 2.10 21.90 -1.39
C PRO A 192 3.12 22.14 -0.28
N THR A 193 2.67 22.69 0.86
CA THR A 193 3.54 22.92 2.03
C THR A 193 4.02 21.59 2.60
N LEU A 194 3.12 20.61 2.81
CA LEU A 194 3.49 19.28 3.30
C LEU A 194 4.52 18.60 2.39
N VAL A 195 4.30 18.64 1.06
CA VAL A 195 5.22 18.04 0.09
C VAL A 195 6.61 18.70 0.18
N LYS A 196 6.66 20.03 0.21
CA LYS A 196 7.92 20.78 0.33
C LYS A 196 8.66 20.46 1.63
N ASP A 197 7.92 20.44 2.76
CA ASP A 197 8.52 20.20 4.08
C ASP A 197 9.07 18.76 4.19
N ALA A 198 8.33 17.77 3.70
CA ALA A 198 8.79 16.38 3.65
C ALA A 198 10.03 16.23 2.78
N HIS A 199 10.02 16.80 1.56
CA HIS A 199 11.19 16.77 0.66
C HIS A 199 12.41 17.45 1.24
N SER A 200 12.24 18.54 2.00
CA SER A 200 13.36 19.22 2.68
C SER A 200 14.09 18.32 3.70
N ARG A 201 13.42 17.23 4.13
CA ARG A 201 13.95 16.21 5.04
C ARG A 201 14.33 14.91 4.34
N GLY A 202 14.20 14.83 3.02
CA GLY A 202 14.43 13.61 2.25
C GLY A 202 13.33 12.55 2.41
N ILE A 203 12.13 12.94 2.86
CA ILE A 203 10.99 12.04 3.06
C ILE A 203 10.08 12.10 1.84
N ALA A 204 9.75 10.94 1.27
CA ALA A 204 8.86 10.83 0.11
C ALA A 204 7.38 10.94 0.50
N ILE A 205 6.52 11.39 -0.42
CA ILE A 205 5.07 11.58 -0.19
C ILE A 205 4.25 10.71 -1.14
N TYR A 206 3.33 9.91 -0.56
CA TYR A 206 2.42 9.02 -1.28
C TYR A 206 0.97 9.21 -0.80
N PRO A 207 0.19 10.17 -1.35
CA PRO A 207 -1.22 10.33 -0.98
C PRO A 207 -2.05 9.10 -1.33
N TRP A 208 -3.05 8.77 -0.47
CA TRP A 208 -3.99 7.66 -0.60
C TRP A 208 -5.42 8.06 -0.23
N VAL A 209 -6.49 7.44 -0.70
CA VAL A 209 -6.57 6.76 -1.99
C VAL A 209 -7.03 7.79 -3.00
N VAL A 210 -6.30 7.97 -4.09
CA VAL A 210 -6.58 9.01 -5.08
C VAL A 210 -7.19 8.35 -6.31
N ASN A 211 -8.51 8.52 -6.51
CA ASN A 211 -9.24 7.89 -7.60
C ASN A 211 -9.80 8.89 -8.63
N ASP A 212 -9.76 10.17 -8.30
CA ASP A 212 -10.23 11.24 -9.17
C ASP A 212 -9.11 11.74 -10.09
N ASN A 213 -9.41 11.89 -11.38
CA ASN A 213 -8.42 12.28 -12.39
C ASN A 213 -7.89 13.71 -12.18
N GLU A 214 -8.70 14.65 -11.66
CA GLU A 214 -8.27 16.02 -11.39
C GLU A 214 -7.27 16.04 -10.25
N TRP A 215 -7.53 15.27 -9.17
CA TRP A 215 -6.59 15.12 -8.06
C TRP A 215 -5.31 14.37 -8.46
N MET A 216 -5.39 13.36 -9.33
CA MET A 216 -4.20 12.71 -9.88
C MET A 216 -3.30 13.71 -10.62
N GLN A 217 -3.91 14.60 -11.43
CA GLN A 217 -3.17 15.65 -12.13
C GLN A 217 -2.59 16.69 -11.18
N GLU A 218 -3.36 17.11 -10.18
CA GLU A 218 -2.93 18.12 -9.21
C GLU A 218 -1.74 17.61 -8.39
N PHE A 219 -1.80 16.39 -7.86
CA PHE A 219 -0.70 15.79 -7.12
C PHE A 219 0.54 15.56 -8.01
N SER A 220 0.34 15.22 -9.28
CA SER A 220 1.45 15.14 -10.24
C SER A 220 2.14 16.50 -10.40
N ARG A 221 1.38 17.61 -10.52
CA ARG A 221 1.95 18.98 -10.60
C ARG A 221 2.60 19.41 -9.27
N MET A 222 2.03 18.98 -8.16
CA MET A 222 2.54 19.24 -6.81
C MET A 222 3.89 18.54 -6.55
N GLY A 223 4.23 17.52 -7.35
CA GLY A 223 5.49 16.81 -7.30
C GLY A 223 5.55 15.73 -6.21
N VAL A 224 4.42 15.09 -5.88
CA VAL A 224 4.44 13.92 -4.98
C VAL A 224 5.25 12.76 -5.60
N ASP A 225 5.83 11.91 -4.78
CA ASP A 225 6.72 10.83 -5.23
C ASP A 225 5.96 9.67 -5.87
N GLY A 226 4.71 9.45 -5.44
CA GLY A 226 3.79 8.48 -6.04
C GLY A 226 2.37 8.69 -5.56
N ILE A 227 1.45 7.94 -6.13
CA ILE A 227 0.02 7.97 -5.80
C ILE A 227 -0.46 6.54 -5.57
N ILE A 228 -1.13 6.31 -4.42
CA ILE A 228 -1.83 5.06 -4.12
C ILE A 228 -3.26 5.19 -4.63
N THR A 229 -3.67 4.27 -5.53
CA THR A 229 -4.95 4.38 -6.26
C THR A 229 -5.62 3.03 -6.50
N ASP A 230 -6.95 3.03 -6.50
CA ASP A 230 -7.77 1.90 -6.98
C ASP A 230 -7.88 1.87 -8.51
N ARG A 231 -7.37 2.91 -9.20
CA ARG A 231 -7.50 3.10 -10.65
C ARG A 231 -6.12 3.27 -11.33
N PRO A 232 -5.24 2.26 -11.19
CA PRO A 232 -3.88 2.38 -11.72
C PRO A 232 -3.83 2.61 -13.23
N GLU A 233 -4.77 2.05 -14.00
CA GLU A 233 -4.85 2.23 -15.46
C GLU A 233 -5.09 3.70 -15.83
N ALA A 234 -5.95 4.40 -15.07
CA ALA A 234 -6.19 5.83 -15.30
C ALA A 234 -4.92 6.67 -15.06
N LEU A 235 -4.17 6.33 -14.01
CA LEU A 235 -2.92 7.01 -13.68
C LEU A 235 -1.80 6.69 -14.69
N ILE A 236 -1.76 5.46 -15.24
CA ILE A 236 -0.86 5.09 -16.35
C ILE A 236 -1.16 5.95 -17.59
N GLN A 237 -2.43 6.07 -17.96
CA GLN A 237 -2.84 6.91 -19.10
C GLN A 237 -2.44 8.37 -18.90
N LEU A 238 -2.65 8.92 -17.71
CA LEU A 238 -2.23 10.28 -17.37
C LEU A 238 -0.71 10.44 -17.50
N ARG A 239 0.09 9.51 -16.96
CA ARG A 239 1.56 9.53 -17.05
C ARG A 239 2.04 9.50 -18.52
N GLN A 240 1.39 8.70 -19.35
CA GLN A 240 1.71 8.64 -20.80
C GLN A 240 1.33 9.91 -21.54
N ALA A 241 0.19 10.53 -21.21
CA ALA A 241 -0.25 11.78 -21.83
C ALA A 241 0.69 12.96 -21.51
N THR A 242 1.19 13.01 -20.28
CA THR A 242 2.15 14.06 -19.84
C THR A 242 3.57 13.84 -20.37
N ALA A 243 3.93 12.62 -20.75
CA ALA A 243 5.24 12.29 -21.33
C ALA A 243 5.34 12.57 -22.84
N ARG A 244 4.22 12.80 -23.53
CA ARG A 244 4.24 13.16 -24.97
C ARG A 244 4.64 14.62 -25.13
N PRO A 245 5.66 14.96 -25.98
CA PRO A 245 5.97 16.35 -26.31
C PRO A 245 4.74 17.00 -26.94
N ILE A 246 4.44 18.23 -26.56
CA ILE A 246 3.44 19.06 -27.27
C ILE A 246 4.04 19.31 -28.65
N ASP A 247 3.47 18.68 -29.67
CA ASP A 247 3.84 18.92 -31.07
C ASP A 247 3.45 20.36 -31.42
N LYS A 248 4.44 21.25 -31.49
CA LYS A 248 4.26 22.69 -31.81
C LYS A 248 4.07 22.93 -33.30
N THR A 249 3.36 22.05 -34.01
CA THR A 249 3.14 22.18 -35.48
C THR A 249 1.68 22.45 -35.81
N GLU A 250 1.01 23.44 -35.20
CA GLU A 250 -0.20 24.02 -35.75
C GLU A 250 -0.32 25.51 -35.38
N SER A 251 0.59 26.35 -35.87
CA SER A 251 0.36 27.79 -35.90
C SER A 251 1.30 28.52 -36.90
N GLU A 252 1.44 27.99 -38.11
CA GLU A 252 1.91 28.80 -39.26
C GLU A 252 1.13 28.36 -40.50
N GLY A 253 0.07 29.09 -40.81
CA GLY A 253 -0.63 28.86 -42.06
C GLY A 253 -1.94 29.63 -42.17
N SER A 254 -1.87 30.92 -42.37
CA SER A 254 -2.53 31.66 -43.48
C SER A 254 -2.75 33.13 -43.14
N HIS A 255 -1.80 33.95 -43.52
CA HIS A 255 -2.09 35.31 -43.95
C HIS A 255 -1.63 35.38 -45.38
N ASP A 256 -2.59 35.36 -46.30
CA ASP A 256 -2.60 36.05 -47.59
C ASP A 256 -4.04 36.46 -47.89
#